data_4ebc870f41954607321046c48d83c3c0
#
_entry.id   4ebc870f41954607321046c48d83c3c0
#
_cell.length_a   1.000
_cell.length_b   1.000
_cell.length_c   1.000
_cell.angle_alpha   90.00
_cell.angle_beta   90.00
_cell.angle_gamma   90.00
#
_symmetry.space_group_name_H-M   'P 1'
#
loop_
_entity.id
_entity.type
_entity.pdbx_description
1 polymer ?
#
loop_
_entity_poly.entity_id
_entity_poly.type
_entity_poly.pdbx_seq_one_letter_code
_entity_poly.pdbx_strand_id
1 'polypeptide(L)'
;MTSTGPGAGPGPASPSATGEGSDRLAGWPRRFVTIDWPPIALALVALAFLFWLGRDMTFYHDEWALILKRDLSIDGILAPHNEHLSATIVVLYRVLIGTVGLGSYWPYLGVTFALHLAVAGLVYVIVRREASAGWALGAMAVMLFLGSGGDDILWAFQSATIGAVAAGIAAMYVAPQRPALAAALLTIAMATSGASLAFFVGTAFYLLITRPQALPWLLIPAGIYGAWYLVYGHTGVAALRSPSLDGVPTYVAVGLAASAAGALGSTWPPLGGAAAVAITLGVGRLRPVVPLVVALLVAGVAFFFIAGLVRAELGAEQATAPRYVYIVAPVFLVAGAVLLARLPRQVGVSIGAIALVVALVGNIGLLLETHDRLLSKVECERSMTPIARGSAGNPC
;
A
#
# COMPACT_ATOMS: atom_id res chain seq x y z
N MET A 1 58.36 72.95 -12.42
CA MET A 1 59.52 72.85 -11.53
C MET A 1 59.57 71.55 -10.84
N THR A 2 60.58 70.77 -11.10
CA THR A 2 61.22 69.70 -10.32
C THR A 2 60.33 68.53 -9.87
N SER A 3 60.34 67.42 -10.55
CA SER A 3 61.42 66.38 -10.55
C SER A 3 61.47 65.65 -9.20
N THR A 4 61.15 64.37 -9.22
CA THR A 4 62.07 63.27 -9.01
C THR A 4 61.29 61.93 -9.00
N GLY A 5 61.80 61.02 -9.75
CA GLY A 5 61.29 59.68 -10.00
C GLY A 5 61.86 58.63 -9.01
N PRO A 6 62.01 57.37 -9.43
CA PRO A 6 61.27 56.25 -8.87
C PRO A 6 62.21 55.28 -8.14
N GLY A 7 61.60 54.49 -7.25
CA GLY A 7 62.25 53.35 -6.63
C GLY A 7 61.58 52.05 -7.07
N ALA A 8 62.35 51.24 -7.79
CA ALA A 8 62.00 49.89 -8.10
C ALA A 8 62.18 48.99 -6.87
N GLY A 9 61.09 48.34 -6.40
CA GLY A 9 61.15 47.30 -5.41
C GLY A 9 61.18 45.90 -6.07
N PRO A 10 61.78 44.91 -5.44
CA PRO A 10 62.00 43.61 -6.03
C PRO A 10 60.69 42.78 -6.03
N GLY A 11 60.47 42.02 -7.13
CA GLY A 11 59.33 41.15 -7.33
C GLY A 11 59.25 39.97 -6.34
N PRO A 12 58.04 39.50 -6.03
CA PRO A 12 57.89 38.38 -5.16
C PRO A 12 58.26 37.07 -5.87
N ALA A 13 58.99 36.25 -5.11
CA ALA A 13 59.35 34.86 -5.48
C ALA A 13 58.15 33.95 -5.66
N SER A 14 58.23 33.16 -6.70
CA SER A 14 57.26 32.06 -6.95
C SER A 14 57.27 31.02 -5.83
N PRO A 15 56.14 30.59 -5.26
CA PRO A 15 56.15 29.45 -4.37
C PRO A 15 56.19 28.17 -5.20
N SER A 16 57.17 27.35 -4.84
CA SER A 16 57.39 25.98 -5.31
C SER A 16 56.15 25.09 -5.08
N ALA A 17 55.68 24.45 -6.14
CA ALA A 17 54.70 23.36 -6.07
C ALA A 17 55.34 22.12 -5.42
N THR A 18 55.00 21.88 -4.17
CA THR A 18 55.24 20.58 -3.52
C THR A 18 53.98 20.11 -2.83
N GLY A 19 53.38 19.02 -3.38
CA GLY A 19 52.81 17.92 -2.60
C GLY A 19 51.51 18.15 -1.82
N GLU A 20 50.39 18.47 -2.48
CA GLU A 20 49.08 18.31 -1.87
C GLU A 20 48.16 17.45 -2.78
N GLY A 21 48.50 16.19 -2.91
CA GLY A 21 47.82 15.24 -3.79
C GLY A 21 47.31 13.95 -3.12
N SER A 22 47.21 13.87 -1.79
CA SER A 22 46.84 12.59 -1.15
C SER A 22 45.78 12.64 -0.05
N ASP A 23 45.22 13.80 0.31
CA ASP A 23 44.28 13.86 1.46
C ASP A 23 42.81 14.15 1.10
N ARG A 24 42.40 14.00 -0.16
CA ARG A 24 40.99 14.19 -0.55
C ARG A 24 40.11 12.95 -0.47
N LEU A 25 40.60 11.79 0.01
CA LEU A 25 39.82 10.54 0.15
C LEU A 25 39.44 10.20 1.59
N ALA A 26 39.76 11.04 2.57
CA ALA A 26 39.47 10.79 3.98
C ALA A 26 38.39 11.72 4.51
N GLY A 27 37.15 11.59 4.05
CA GLY A 27 36.08 12.49 4.54
C GLY A 27 34.67 12.08 4.22
N TRP A 28 34.39 10.81 3.95
CA TRP A 28 33.02 10.34 4.00
C TRP A 28 32.62 10.21 5.48
N PRO A 29 31.67 11.03 5.99
CA PRO A 29 31.19 10.82 7.33
C PRO A 29 30.58 9.42 7.35
N ARG A 30 31.19 8.50 8.09
CA ARG A 30 30.56 7.25 8.49
C ARG A 30 29.36 7.64 9.34
N ARG A 31 28.23 7.94 8.70
CA ARG A 31 26.94 7.95 9.37
C ARG A 31 26.75 6.52 9.82
N PHE A 32 27.04 6.23 11.08
CA PHE A 32 26.56 5.03 11.72
C PHE A 32 25.05 5.02 11.49
N VAL A 33 24.56 4.08 10.71
CA VAL A 33 23.13 3.84 10.55
C VAL A 33 22.66 3.39 11.92
N THR A 34 22.17 4.34 12.71
CA THR A 34 21.52 4.00 13.99
C THR A 34 20.25 3.24 13.64
N ILE A 35 20.25 1.95 13.96
CA ILE A 35 19.08 1.09 13.76
C ILE A 35 17.96 1.63 14.64
N ASP A 36 16.83 1.91 14.04
CA ASP A 36 15.61 2.34 14.73
C ASP A 36 14.89 1.09 15.25
N TRP A 37 15.22 0.65 16.47
CA TRP A 37 14.72 -0.59 17.05
C TRP A 37 13.21 -0.64 17.33
N PRO A 38 12.53 0.45 17.76
CA PRO A 38 11.10 0.38 18.06
C PRO A 38 10.20 -0.14 16.94
N PRO A 39 10.30 0.33 15.66
CA PRO A 39 9.49 -0.22 14.58
C PRO A 39 9.84 -1.67 14.26
N ILE A 40 11.11 -2.07 14.39
CA ILE A 40 11.53 -3.46 14.16
C ILE A 40 10.95 -4.38 15.23
N ALA A 41 11.07 -4.01 16.50
CA ALA A 41 10.50 -4.78 17.61
C ALA A 41 8.99 -4.94 17.45
N LEU A 42 8.29 -3.85 17.11
CA LEU A 42 6.85 -3.88 16.86
C LEU A 42 6.48 -4.80 15.68
N ALA A 43 7.24 -4.75 14.58
CA ALA A 43 7.04 -5.63 13.43
C ALA A 43 7.27 -7.11 13.79
N LEU A 44 8.27 -7.43 14.62
CA LEU A 44 8.52 -8.80 15.07
C LEU A 44 7.41 -9.32 15.98
N VAL A 45 6.87 -8.50 16.88
CA VAL A 45 5.72 -8.86 17.72
C VAL A 45 4.49 -9.14 16.85
N ALA A 46 4.20 -8.24 15.90
CA ALA A 46 3.09 -8.43 14.98
C ALA A 46 3.28 -9.69 14.12
N LEU A 47 4.49 -9.92 13.60
CA LEU A 47 4.81 -11.11 12.81
C LEU A 47 4.58 -12.40 13.61
N ALA A 48 5.04 -12.46 14.86
CA ALA A 48 4.81 -13.60 15.74
C ALA A 48 3.31 -13.84 15.98
N PHE A 49 2.53 -12.78 16.18
CA PHE A 49 1.08 -12.86 16.34
C PHE A 49 0.39 -13.35 15.05
N LEU A 50 0.78 -12.84 13.88
CA LEU A 50 0.24 -13.26 12.59
C LEU A 50 0.58 -14.73 12.28
N PHE A 51 1.80 -15.17 12.61
CA PHE A 51 2.16 -16.58 12.49
C PHE A 51 1.33 -17.46 13.43
N TRP A 52 1.05 -16.99 14.64
CA TRP A 52 0.16 -17.71 15.55
C TRP A 52 -1.25 -17.84 14.99
N LEU A 53 -1.82 -16.77 14.41
CA LEU A 53 -3.13 -16.80 13.75
C LEU A 53 -3.15 -17.68 12.49
N GLY A 54 -2.09 -17.62 11.68
CA GLY A 54 -2.01 -18.37 10.42
C GLY A 54 -1.75 -19.86 10.55
N ARG A 55 -1.49 -20.38 11.77
CA ARG A 55 -0.99 -21.75 11.98
C ARG A 55 -1.91 -22.86 11.46
N ASP A 56 -3.23 -22.62 11.48
CA ASP A 56 -4.25 -23.59 11.10
C ASP A 56 -4.83 -23.35 9.70
N MET A 57 -4.34 -22.30 9.00
CA MET A 57 -4.77 -21.94 7.65
C MET A 57 -4.18 -22.87 6.59
N THR A 58 -4.91 -23.02 5.48
CA THR A 58 -4.48 -23.78 4.30
C THR A 58 -5.07 -23.16 3.03
N PHE A 59 -4.70 -23.73 1.88
CA PHE A 59 -5.27 -23.32 0.59
C PHE A 59 -6.79 -23.47 0.57
N TYR A 60 -7.48 -22.44 0.07
CA TYR A 60 -8.91 -22.45 -0.12
C TYR A 60 -9.38 -21.46 -1.20
N HIS A 61 -10.61 -21.69 -1.69
CA HIS A 61 -11.32 -20.81 -2.61
C HIS A 61 -10.54 -20.48 -3.87
N ASP A 62 -10.30 -19.18 -4.20
CA ASP A 62 -9.67 -18.71 -5.45
C ASP A 62 -8.23 -19.22 -5.66
N GLU A 63 -7.55 -19.68 -4.59
CA GLU A 63 -6.20 -20.24 -4.70
C GLU A 63 -6.18 -21.49 -5.58
N TRP A 64 -7.24 -22.29 -5.54
CA TRP A 64 -7.35 -23.48 -6.37
C TRP A 64 -7.38 -23.12 -7.86
N ALA A 65 -7.92 -21.96 -8.23
CA ALA A 65 -7.86 -21.50 -9.62
C ALA A 65 -6.41 -21.18 -10.05
N LEU A 66 -5.60 -20.60 -9.17
CA LEU A 66 -4.18 -20.35 -9.43
C LEU A 66 -3.38 -21.68 -9.47
N ILE A 67 -3.71 -22.62 -8.60
CA ILE A 67 -3.00 -23.91 -8.47
C ILE A 67 -3.32 -24.84 -9.66
N LEU A 68 -4.59 -24.93 -10.06
CA LEU A 68 -5.04 -25.94 -10.99
C LEU A 68 -5.20 -25.45 -12.44
N LYS A 69 -5.50 -24.14 -12.63
CA LYS A 69 -5.90 -23.59 -13.94
C LYS A 69 -4.89 -22.64 -14.55
N ARG A 70 -3.79 -22.35 -13.89
CA ARG A 70 -2.76 -21.43 -14.37
C ARG A 70 -1.43 -22.14 -14.55
N ASP A 71 -0.64 -21.71 -15.52
CA ASP A 71 0.72 -22.17 -15.78
C ASP A 71 1.64 -20.98 -16.11
N LEU A 72 2.89 -21.25 -16.51
CA LEU A 72 3.86 -20.21 -16.92
C LEU A 72 3.81 -19.93 -18.43
N SER A 73 2.81 -20.37 -19.17
CA SER A 73 2.58 -19.92 -20.53
C SER A 73 2.21 -18.43 -20.55
N ILE A 74 2.38 -17.77 -21.68
CA ILE A 74 1.98 -16.36 -21.84
C ILE A 74 0.50 -16.19 -21.50
N ASP A 75 -0.35 -17.07 -22.00
CA ASP A 75 -1.80 -17.02 -21.73
C ASP A 75 -2.11 -17.35 -20.28
N GLY A 76 -1.41 -18.31 -19.66
CA GLY A 76 -1.56 -18.63 -18.24
C GLY A 76 -1.23 -17.45 -17.33
N ILE A 77 -0.20 -16.66 -17.68
CA ILE A 77 0.24 -15.48 -16.93
C ILE A 77 -0.67 -14.27 -17.21
N LEU A 78 -1.03 -14.02 -18.47
CA LEU A 78 -1.70 -12.79 -18.90
C LEU A 78 -3.22 -12.89 -18.92
N ALA A 79 -3.82 -14.09 -18.92
CA ALA A 79 -5.27 -14.22 -18.82
C ALA A 79 -5.80 -13.51 -17.55
N PRO A 80 -6.90 -12.76 -17.65
CA PRO A 80 -7.45 -12.05 -16.50
C PRO A 80 -7.90 -13.06 -15.42
N HIS A 81 -7.73 -12.69 -14.15
CA HIS A 81 -8.41 -13.32 -13.04
C HIS A 81 -9.56 -12.40 -12.62
N ASN A 82 -10.78 -12.84 -12.87
CA ASN A 82 -11.94 -11.96 -12.89
C ASN A 82 -11.71 -10.79 -13.88
N GLU A 83 -11.60 -9.56 -13.39
CA GLU A 83 -11.35 -8.35 -14.19
C GLU A 83 -9.91 -7.83 -14.09
N HIS A 84 -9.02 -8.54 -13.38
CA HIS A 84 -7.70 -8.02 -13.02
C HIS A 84 -6.57 -8.72 -13.76
N LEU A 85 -5.53 -7.96 -14.12
CA LEU A 85 -4.22 -8.52 -14.42
C LEU A 85 -3.62 -9.04 -13.11
N SER A 86 -3.33 -10.33 -13.08
CA SER A 86 -2.82 -11.03 -11.89
C SER A 86 -1.51 -11.76 -12.20
N ALA A 87 -0.72 -11.23 -13.14
CA ALA A 87 0.50 -11.86 -13.62
C ALA A 87 1.50 -12.15 -12.48
N THR A 88 1.73 -11.18 -11.60
CA THR A 88 2.68 -11.31 -10.49
C THR A 88 2.29 -12.43 -9.53
N ILE A 89 1.00 -12.55 -9.18
CA ILE A 89 0.55 -13.62 -8.28
C ILE A 89 0.60 -15.00 -8.93
N VAL A 90 0.30 -15.09 -10.23
CA VAL A 90 0.45 -16.35 -10.98
C VAL A 90 1.91 -16.80 -10.96
N VAL A 91 2.85 -15.92 -11.29
CA VAL A 91 4.29 -16.23 -11.26
C VAL A 91 4.72 -16.60 -9.84
N LEU A 92 4.30 -15.85 -8.81
CA LEU A 92 4.60 -16.15 -7.41
C LEU A 92 4.15 -17.57 -7.03
N TYR A 93 2.88 -17.93 -7.33
CA TYR A 93 2.37 -19.27 -7.01
C TYR A 93 3.11 -20.35 -7.77
N ARG A 94 3.42 -20.16 -9.05
CA ARG A 94 4.21 -21.13 -9.83
C ARG A 94 5.62 -21.33 -9.27
N VAL A 95 6.29 -20.25 -8.87
CA VAL A 95 7.60 -20.33 -8.21
C VAL A 95 7.51 -21.08 -6.88
N LEU A 96 6.53 -20.74 -6.04
CA LEU A 96 6.35 -21.40 -4.75
C LEU A 96 5.99 -22.89 -4.93
N ILE A 97 5.11 -23.24 -5.87
CA ILE A 97 4.76 -24.62 -6.16
C ILE A 97 6.00 -25.39 -6.64
N GLY A 98 6.81 -24.78 -7.51
CA GLY A 98 8.02 -25.42 -8.05
C GLY A 98 9.17 -25.56 -7.04
N THR A 99 9.22 -24.73 -6.00
CA THR A 99 10.33 -24.71 -5.03
C THR A 99 9.98 -25.39 -3.72
N VAL A 100 8.81 -25.11 -3.13
CA VAL A 100 8.40 -25.60 -1.82
C VAL A 100 7.18 -26.53 -1.88
N GLY A 101 6.51 -26.63 -3.03
CA GLY A 101 5.35 -27.49 -3.23
C GLY A 101 4.12 -27.02 -2.47
N LEU A 102 3.12 -27.90 -2.35
CA LEU A 102 1.83 -27.66 -1.69
C LEU A 102 1.75 -28.33 -0.28
N GLY A 103 2.84 -28.91 0.21
CA GLY A 103 2.85 -29.61 1.50
C GLY A 103 2.79 -28.68 2.71
N SER A 104 3.06 -27.38 2.53
CA SER A 104 3.00 -26.38 3.60
C SER A 104 2.44 -25.07 3.06
N TYR A 105 1.51 -24.48 3.81
CA TYR A 105 0.92 -23.18 3.47
C TYR A 105 1.77 -21.99 3.94
N TRP A 106 2.72 -22.22 4.86
CA TRP A 106 3.55 -21.17 5.46
C TRP A 106 4.33 -20.31 4.47
N PRO A 107 4.97 -20.86 3.41
CA PRO A 107 5.69 -20.03 2.47
C PRO A 107 4.78 -19.02 1.74
N TYR A 108 3.54 -19.40 1.48
CA TYR A 108 2.55 -18.56 0.82
C TYR A 108 2.06 -17.44 1.75
N LEU A 109 1.66 -17.78 2.98
CA LEU A 109 1.32 -16.78 4.00
C LEU A 109 2.52 -15.90 4.37
N GLY A 110 3.72 -16.46 4.41
CA GLY A 110 4.95 -15.71 4.71
C GLY A 110 5.19 -14.57 3.74
N VAL A 111 4.89 -14.76 2.44
CA VAL A 111 4.95 -13.67 1.45
C VAL A 111 3.89 -12.61 1.76
N THR A 112 2.67 -13.01 2.07
CA THR A 112 1.57 -12.10 2.43
C THR A 112 1.93 -11.26 3.65
N PHE A 113 2.47 -11.89 4.70
CA PHE A 113 2.92 -11.19 5.91
C PHE A 113 4.08 -10.24 5.61
N ALA A 114 5.07 -10.65 4.81
CA ALA A 114 6.18 -9.78 4.42
C ALA A 114 5.68 -8.53 3.66
N LEU A 115 4.74 -8.69 2.73
CA LEU A 115 4.12 -7.58 2.01
C LEU A 115 3.29 -6.68 2.95
N HIS A 116 2.57 -7.27 3.91
CA HIS A 116 1.82 -6.52 4.91
C HIS A 116 2.75 -5.68 5.82
N LEU A 117 3.84 -6.27 6.27
CA LEU A 117 4.88 -5.54 7.00
C LEU A 117 5.47 -4.41 6.16
N ALA A 118 5.64 -4.61 4.84
CA ALA A 118 6.10 -3.55 3.94
C ALA A 118 5.11 -2.38 3.87
N VAL A 119 3.78 -2.64 3.80
CA VAL A 119 2.76 -1.59 3.86
C VAL A 119 2.84 -0.83 5.19
N ALA A 120 2.93 -1.54 6.32
CA ALA A 120 3.07 -0.93 7.64
C ALA A 120 4.36 -0.10 7.76
N GLY A 121 5.46 -0.58 7.18
CA GLY A 121 6.73 0.14 7.09
C GLY A 121 6.63 1.41 6.24
N LEU A 122 5.88 1.37 5.14
CA LEU A 122 5.62 2.57 4.30
C LEU A 122 4.77 3.59 5.07
N VAL A 123 3.73 3.17 5.79
CA VAL A 123 2.95 4.04 6.67
C VAL A 123 3.87 4.70 7.70
N TYR A 124 4.75 3.91 8.36
CA TYR A 124 5.73 4.45 9.30
C TYR A 124 6.65 5.51 8.67
N VAL A 125 7.26 5.20 7.53
CA VAL A 125 8.22 6.11 6.86
C VAL A 125 7.54 7.41 6.44
N ILE A 126 6.33 7.33 5.88
CA ILE A 126 5.57 8.51 5.45
C ILE A 126 5.19 9.38 6.65
N VAL A 127 4.60 8.78 7.69
CA VAL A 127 4.19 9.55 8.89
C VAL A 127 5.39 10.11 9.63
N ARG A 128 6.50 9.35 9.73
CA ARG A 128 7.74 9.84 10.35
C ARG A 128 8.32 11.06 9.65
N ARG A 129 8.23 11.09 8.31
CA ARG A 129 8.67 12.23 7.50
C ARG A 129 7.81 13.47 7.72
N GLU A 130 6.51 13.31 7.82
CA GLU A 130 5.54 14.42 7.85
C GLU A 130 5.17 14.87 9.29
N ALA A 131 5.45 14.02 10.30
CA ALA A 131 5.11 14.29 11.70
C ALA A 131 6.28 13.95 12.63
N SER A 132 6.21 12.83 13.38
CA SER A 132 7.27 12.39 14.28
C SER A 132 7.29 10.88 14.45
N ALA A 133 8.35 10.35 15.10
CA ALA A 133 8.50 8.91 15.34
C ALA A 133 7.35 8.33 16.18
N GLY A 134 6.84 9.04 17.17
CA GLY A 134 5.72 8.55 18.00
C GLY A 134 4.42 8.40 17.21
N TRP A 135 4.07 9.39 16.38
CA TRP A 135 2.91 9.29 15.48
C TRP A 135 3.07 8.18 14.45
N ALA A 136 4.30 8.01 13.92
CA ALA A 136 4.62 6.97 12.96
C ALA A 136 4.48 5.56 13.58
N LEU A 137 4.97 5.36 14.81
CA LEU A 137 4.81 4.10 15.53
C LEU A 137 3.34 3.78 15.81
N GLY A 138 2.54 4.78 16.22
CA GLY A 138 1.11 4.59 16.45
C GLY A 138 0.37 4.17 15.18
N ALA A 139 0.61 4.87 14.05
CA ALA A 139 -0.01 4.53 12.77
C ALA A 139 0.45 3.15 12.26
N MET A 140 1.75 2.82 12.39
CA MET A 140 2.30 1.51 12.07
C MET A 140 1.68 0.41 12.93
N ALA A 141 1.50 0.65 14.23
CA ALA A 141 0.90 -0.32 15.14
C ALA A 141 -0.53 -0.68 14.70
N VAL A 142 -1.36 0.32 14.40
CA VAL A 142 -2.72 0.06 13.90
C VAL A 142 -2.67 -0.68 12.56
N MET A 143 -1.77 -0.32 11.64
CA MET A 143 -1.64 -1.01 10.36
C MET A 143 -1.23 -2.47 10.53
N LEU A 144 -0.27 -2.77 11.42
CA LEU A 144 0.20 -4.13 11.68
C LEU A 144 -0.88 -5.07 12.22
N PHE A 145 -1.84 -4.53 12.97
CA PHE A 145 -2.96 -5.29 13.55
C PHE A 145 -4.30 -4.97 12.89
N LEU A 146 -4.32 -4.56 11.63
CA LEU A 146 -5.51 -4.10 10.90
C LEU A 146 -6.51 -5.24 10.68
N GLY A 147 -7.34 -5.54 11.69
CA GLY A 147 -8.34 -6.60 11.63
C GLY A 147 -9.50 -6.32 10.68
N SER A 148 -9.82 -5.05 10.43
CA SER A 148 -10.82 -4.66 9.42
C SER A 148 -10.43 -5.06 7.98
N GLY A 149 -9.15 -5.35 7.75
CA GLY A 149 -8.60 -5.94 6.52
C GLY A 149 -8.09 -7.36 6.73
N GLY A 150 -8.57 -8.08 7.74
CA GLY A 150 -8.06 -9.39 8.15
C GLY A 150 -8.15 -10.46 7.07
N ASP A 151 -9.16 -10.39 6.19
CA ASP A 151 -9.29 -11.29 5.04
C ASP A 151 -8.06 -11.21 4.12
N ASP A 152 -7.52 -10.01 3.92
CA ASP A 152 -6.32 -9.83 3.10
C ASP A 152 -5.07 -10.37 3.80
N ILE A 153 -4.99 -10.21 5.12
CA ILE A 153 -3.80 -10.57 5.89
C ILE A 153 -3.69 -12.09 6.06
N LEU A 154 -4.79 -12.78 6.34
CA LEU A 154 -4.80 -14.21 6.69
C LEU A 154 -5.07 -15.15 5.50
N TRP A 155 -5.16 -14.63 4.29
CA TRP A 155 -5.37 -15.39 3.06
C TRP A 155 -4.27 -15.10 2.04
N ALA A 156 -3.46 -16.11 1.71
CA ALA A 156 -2.27 -15.92 0.87
C ALA A 156 -2.58 -15.45 -0.55
N PHE A 157 -3.76 -15.76 -1.09
CA PHE A 157 -4.23 -15.21 -2.37
C PHE A 157 -4.20 -13.67 -2.38
N GLN A 158 -4.47 -13.04 -1.26
CA GLN A 158 -4.51 -11.59 -1.13
C GLN A 158 -3.13 -10.92 -1.11
N SER A 159 -2.04 -11.71 -1.22
CA SER A 159 -0.72 -11.14 -1.54
C SER A 159 -0.74 -10.30 -2.83
N ALA A 160 -1.71 -10.56 -3.73
CA ALA A 160 -1.99 -9.71 -4.88
C ALA A 160 -2.46 -8.31 -4.46
N THR A 161 -3.48 -8.20 -3.61
CA THR A 161 -4.01 -6.91 -3.14
C THR A 161 -2.97 -6.18 -2.30
N ILE A 162 -2.37 -6.85 -1.32
CA ILE A 162 -1.36 -6.26 -0.43
C ILE A 162 -0.13 -5.80 -1.21
N GLY A 163 0.35 -6.62 -2.17
CA GLY A 163 1.48 -6.29 -3.03
C GLY A 163 1.21 -5.07 -3.91
N ALA A 164 0.00 -4.95 -4.47
CA ALA A 164 -0.41 -3.79 -5.24
C ALA A 164 -0.46 -2.52 -4.38
N VAL A 165 -0.97 -2.60 -3.13
CA VAL A 165 -0.98 -1.50 -2.16
C VAL A 165 0.45 -1.10 -1.78
N ALA A 166 1.32 -2.07 -1.46
CA ALA A 166 2.71 -1.81 -1.10
C ALA A 166 3.46 -1.10 -2.24
N ALA A 167 3.41 -1.67 -3.44
CA ALA A 167 4.07 -1.11 -4.61
C ALA A 167 3.47 0.25 -5.02
N GLY A 168 2.15 0.42 -4.92
CA GLY A 168 1.43 1.65 -5.22
C GLY A 168 1.80 2.79 -4.27
N ILE A 169 1.78 2.56 -2.95
CA ILE A 169 2.19 3.57 -1.95
C ILE A 169 3.68 3.89 -2.09
N ALA A 170 4.54 2.86 -2.32
CA ALA A 170 5.96 3.07 -2.55
C ALA A 170 6.21 3.92 -3.80
N ALA A 171 5.48 3.67 -4.89
CA ALA A 171 5.55 4.48 -6.10
C ALA A 171 5.21 5.94 -5.82
N MET A 172 4.11 6.21 -5.13
CA MET A 172 3.72 7.57 -4.74
C MET A 172 4.81 8.23 -3.89
N TYR A 173 5.37 7.51 -2.90
CA TYR A 173 6.40 8.06 -2.02
C TYR A 173 7.67 8.49 -2.76
N VAL A 174 8.12 7.72 -3.76
CA VAL A 174 9.36 8.00 -4.50
C VAL A 174 9.16 8.86 -5.74
N ALA A 175 7.94 9.06 -6.22
CA ALA A 175 7.63 9.64 -7.52
C ALA A 175 8.32 10.99 -7.80
N PRO A 176 8.31 11.99 -6.90
CA PRO A 176 8.93 13.26 -7.20
C PRO A 176 10.46 13.19 -7.33
N GLN A 177 11.12 12.29 -6.59
CA GLN A 177 12.56 12.19 -6.57
C GLN A 177 13.10 11.20 -7.62
N ARG A 178 12.37 10.09 -7.85
CA ARG A 178 12.77 8.96 -8.71
C ARG A 178 11.63 8.51 -9.60
N PRO A 179 11.21 9.33 -10.59
CA PRO A 179 10.01 9.03 -11.40
C PRO A 179 10.12 7.73 -12.22
N ALA A 180 11.31 7.35 -12.68
CA ALA A 180 11.54 6.08 -13.35
C ALA A 180 11.27 4.88 -12.42
N LEU A 181 11.72 4.96 -11.15
CA LEU A 181 11.45 3.93 -10.15
C LEU A 181 9.95 3.89 -9.82
N ALA A 182 9.29 5.03 -9.72
CA ALA A 182 7.85 5.10 -9.52
C ALA A 182 7.08 4.44 -10.66
N ALA A 183 7.48 4.68 -11.92
CA ALA A 183 6.89 4.02 -13.08
C ALA A 183 7.08 2.49 -13.04
N ALA A 184 8.27 2.01 -12.68
CA ALA A 184 8.53 0.58 -12.52
C ALA A 184 7.67 -0.05 -11.40
N LEU A 185 7.59 0.60 -10.24
CA LEU A 185 6.75 0.15 -9.12
C LEU A 185 5.26 0.12 -9.49
N LEU A 186 4.76 1.15 -10.22
CA LEU A 186 3.38 1.14 -10.73
C LEU A 186 3.14 0.03 -11.74
N THR A 187 4.09 -0.25 -12.63
CA THR A 187 3.99 -1.37 -13.56
C THR A 187 3.84 -2.71 -12.82
N ILE A 188 4.67 -2.94 -11.80
CA ILE A 188 4.56 -4.12 -10.93
C ILE A 188 3.22 -4.13 -10.20
N ALA A 189 2.80 -3.01 -9.62
CA ALA A 189 1.52 -2.91 -8.91
C ALA A 189 0.34 -3.25 -9.83
N MET A 190 0.32 -2.72 -11.06
CA MET A 190 -0.73 -2.96 -12.06
C MET A 190 -0.71 -4.40 -12.59
N ALA A 191 0.48 -5.02 -12.67
CA ALA A 191 0.62 -6.45 -12.99
C ALA A 191 0.22 -7.37 -11.83
N THR A 192 0.00 -6.82 -10.63
CA THR A 192 -0.36 -7.57 -9.43
C THR A 192 -1.86 -7.53 -9.16
N SER A 193 -2.49 -6.35 -9.23
CA SER A 193 -3.94 -6.20 -9.05
C SER A 193 -4.45 -4.89 -9.66
N GLY A 194 -5.67 -4.90 -10.19
CA GLY A 194 -6.38 -3.71 -10.68
C GLY A 194 -6.62 -2.62 -9.63
N ALA A 195 -6.56 -2.96 -8.33
CA ALA A 195 -6.61 -1.98 -7.24
C ALA A 195 -5.53 -0.88 -7.36
N SER A 196 -4.41 -1.19 -8.01
CA SER A 196 -3.30 -0.27 -8.26
C SER A 196 -3.63 0.90 -9.19
N LEU A 197 -4.69 0.82 -9.99
CA LEU A 197 -5.16 1.95 -10.82
C LEU A 197 -5.43 3.18 -9.98
N ALA A 198 -5.92 3.01 -8.76
CA ALA A 198 -6.11 4.10 -7.81
C ALA A 198 -4.79 4.81 -7.43
N PHE A 199 -3.74 4.04 -7.19
CA PHE A 199 -2.42 4.59 -6.90
C PHE A 199 -1.76 5.22 -8.12
N PHE A 200 -2.07 4.73 -9.33
CA PHE A 200 -1.68 5.40 -10.57
C PHE A 200 -2.31 6.81 -10.65
N VAL A 201 -3.62 6.94 -10.40
CA VAL A 201 -4.32 8.23 -10.37
C VAL A 201 -3.73 9.13 -9.27
N GLY A 202 -3.51 8.60 -8.06
CA GLY A 202 -2.87 9.32 -6.97
C GLY A 202 -1.46 9.81 -7.31
N THR A 203 -0.65 8.96 -7.98
CA THR A 203 0.70 9.33 -8.42
C THR A 203 0.66 10.43 -9.49
N ALA A 204 -0.25 10.31 -10.46
CA ALA A 204 -0.44 11.33 -11.48
C ALA A 204 -0.81 12.68 -10.87
N PHE A 205 -1.77 12.70 -9.94
CA PHE A 205 -2.13 13.91 -9.21
C PHE A 205 -0.95 14.46 -8.40
N TYR A 206 -0.21 13.61 -7.70
CA TYR A 206 0.95 14.02 -6.92
C TYR A 206 2.03 14.66 -7.78
N LEU A 207 2.37 14.05 -8.91
CA LEU A 207 3.34 14.62 -9.85
C LEU A 207 2.83 15.90 -10.49
N LEU A 208 1.54 15.98 -10.83
CA LEU A 208 0.94 17.19 -11.40
C LEU A 208 1.17 18.42 -10.51
N ILE A 209 1.03 18.28 -9.19
CA ILE A 209 1.16 19.40 -8.24
C ILE A 209 2.59 19.60 -7.72
N THR A 210 3.50 18.63 -7.88
CA THR A 210 4.85 18.72 -7.32
C THR A 210 5.96 18.73 -8.37
N ARG A 211 5.80 17.98 -9.46
CA ARG A 211 6.81 17.81 -10.52
C ARG A 211 6.17 17.43 -11.86
N PRO A 212 5.44 18.33 -12.52
CA PRO A 212 4.68 18.02 -13.75
C PRO A 212 5.55 17.49 -14.89
N GLN A 213 6.85 17.85 -14.92
CA GLN A 213 7.80 17.35 -15.93
C GLN A 213 8.06 15.84 -15.83
N ALA A 214 7.69 15.21 -14.71
CA ALA A 214 7.83 13.77 -14.51
C ALA A 214 6.59 12.98 -14.97
N LEU A 215 5.49 13.63 -15.32
CA LEU A 215 4.26 12.97 -15.80
C LEU A 215 4.49 12.01 -17.00
N PRO A 216 5.37 12.31 -17.97
CA PRO A 216 5.60 11.38 -19.07
C PRO A 216 6.06 9.97 -18.67
N TRP A 217 6.70 9.82 -17.49
CA TRP A 217 7.07 8.50 -16.98
C TRP A 217 5.86 7.59 -16.73
N LEU A 218 4.68 8.16 -16.48
CA LEU A 218 3.45 7.40 -16.28
C LEU A 218 2.91 6.77 -17.56
N LEU A 219 3.38 7.21 -18.73
CA LEU A 219 3.02 6.58 -20.01
C LEU A 219 3.51 5.13 -20.11
N ILE A 220 4.59 4.78 -19.37
CA ILE A 220 5.12 3.41 -19.36
C ILE A 220 4.11 2.44 -18.71
N PRO A 221 3.74 2.58 -17.43
CA PRO A 221 2.74 1.68 -16.82
C PRO A 221 1.37 1.78 -17.51
N ALA A 222 0.95 2.98 -17.95
CA ALA A 222 -0.31 3.16 -18.68
C ALA A 222 -0.31 2.40 -20.00
N GLY A 223 0.78 2.48 -20.79
CA GLY A 223 0.92 1.79 -22.08
C GLY A 223 0.95 0.28 -21.92
N ILE A 224 1.71 -0.24 -20.96
CA ILE A 224 1.79 -1.68 -20.67
C ILE A 224 0.42 -2.22 -20.24
N TYR A 225 -0.24 -1.56 -19.29
CA TYR A 225 -1.55 -1.99 -18.82
C TYR A 225 -2.64 -1.83 -19.87
N GLY A 226 -2.60 -0.74 -20.64
CA GLY A 226 -3.51 -0.50 -21.75
C GLY A 226 -3.36 -1.54 -22.84
N ALA A 227 -2.14 -1.89 -23.24
CA ALA A 227 -1.88 -2.97 -24.21
C ALA A 227 -2.42 -4.32 -23.72
N TRP A 228 -2.16 -4.67 -22.44
CA TRP A 228 -2.73 -5.85 -21.83
C TRP A 228 -4.26 -5.83 -21.85
N TYR A 229 -4.87 -4.71 -21.49
CA TYR A 229 -6.33 -4.59 -21.43
C TYR A 229 -6.96 -4.79 -22.82
N LEU A 230 -6.36 -4.24 -23.86
CA LEU A 230 -6.85 -4.39 -25.25
C LEU A 230 -6.74 -5.83 -25.76
N VAL A 231 -5.75 -6.60 -25.28
CA VAL A 231 -5.54 -7.98 -25.78
C VAL A 231 -6.28 -9.01 -24.89
N TYR A 232 -6.21 -8.86 -23.56
CA TYR A 232 -6.70 -9.86 -22.61
C TYR A 232 -7.79 -9.31 -21.67
N GLY A 233 -7.61 -8.09 -21.14
CA GLY A 233 -8.43 -7.58 -20.04
C GLY A 233 -9.90 -7.39 -20.38
N HIS A 234 -10.22 -7.09 -21.66
CA HIS A 234 -11.61 -6.92 -22.11
C HIS A 234 -12.43 -8.23 -22.07
N THR A 235 -11.80 -9.38 -21.91
CA THR A 235 -12.47 -10.68 -21.77
C THR A 235 -12.84 -11.02 -20.33
N GLY A 236 -12.43 -10.22 -19.35
CA GLY A 236 -12.74 -10.41 -17.93
C GLY A 236 -14.23 -10.27 -17.61
N VAL A 237 -14.65 -10.82 -16.48
CA VAL A 237 -16.07 -10.84 -16.05
C VAL A 237 -16.68 -9.43 -15.97
N ALA A 238 -15.92 -8.44 -15.54
CA ALA A 238 -16.37 -7.05 -15.46
C ALA A 238 -16.58 -6.40 -16.84
N ALA A 239 -15.88 -6.85 -17.87
CA ALA A 239 -16.07 -6.36 -19.23
C ALA A 239 -17.46 -6.70 -19.79
N LEU A 240 -18.16 -7.66 -19.17
CA LEU A 240 -19.54 -8.01 -19.51
C LEU A 240 -20.57 -7.06 -18.92
N ARG A 241 -20.18 -6.14 -18.03
CA ARG A 241 -21.06 -5.16 -17.40
C ARG A 241 -20.79 -3.79 -17.98
N SER A 242 -21.83 -3.11 -18.43
CA SER A 242 -21.73 -1.70 -18.84
C SER A 242 -21.40 -0.85 -17.62
N PRO A 243 -20.33 -0.04 -17.64
CA PRO A 243 -20.06 0.89 -16.55
C PRO A 243 -21.25 1.83 -16.35
N SER A 244 -21.72 1.97 -15.11
CA SER A 244 -22.80 2.86 -14.73
C SER A 244 -22.31 3.89 -13.72
N LEU A 245 -22.81 5.12 -13.80
CA LEU A 245 -22.59 6.16 -12.79
C LEU A 245 -23.64 6.10 -11.67
N ASP A 246 -24.69 5.32 -11.86
CA ASP A 246 -25.76 5.18 -10.86
C ASP A 246 -25.20 4.50 -9.60
N GLY A 247 -25.48 5.11 -8.46
CA GLY A 247 -25.01 4.61 -7.16
C GLY A 247 -23.53 4.84 -6.86
N VAL A 248 -22.68 5.25 -7.84
CA VAL A 248 -21.25 5.50 -7.62
C VAL A 248 -20.97 6.49 -6.49
N PRO A 249 -21.63 7.64 -6.40
CA PRO A 249 -21.41 8.57 -5.28
C PRO A 249 -21.66 7.93 -3.91
N THR A 250 -22.74 7.16 -3.78
CA THR A 250 -23.06 6.42 -2.55
C THR A 250 -22.03 5.35 -2.26
N TYR A 251 -21.59 4.60 -3.28
CA TYR A 251 -20.54 3.59 -3.17
C TYR A 251 -19.23 4.19 -2.67
N VAL A 252 -18.81 5.33 -3.22
CA VAL A 252 -17.62 6.08 -2.78
C VAL A 252 -17.77 6.52 -1.32
N ALA A 253 -18.89 7.13 -0.97
CA ALA A 253 -19.13 7.61 0.40
C ALA A 253 -19.10 6.47 1.43
N VAL A 254 -19.80 5.36 1.13
CA VAL A 254 -19.83 4.16 1.99
C VAL A 254 -18.44 3.53 2.14
N GLY A 255 -17.70 3.40 1.03
CA GLY A 255 -16.37 2.82 1.06
C GLY A 255 -15.35 3.66 1.84
N LEU A 256 -15.35 4.98 1.66
CA LEU A 256 -14.51 5.89 2.44
C LEU A 256 -14.86 5.84 3.93
N ALA A 257 -16.17 5.83 4.26
CA ALA A 257 -16.63 5.71 5.62
C ALA A 257 -16.19 4.37 6.24
N ALA A 258 -16.37 3.25 5.53
CA ALA A 258 -15.95 1.92 6.00
C ALA A 258 -14.44 1.85 6.23
N SER A 259 -13.63 2.44 5.33
CA SER A 259 -12.17 2.46 5.45
C SER A 259 -11.69 3.31 6.63
N ALA A 260 -12.33 4.45 6.87
CA ALA A 260 -12.02 5.29 8.03
C ALA A 260 -12.46 4.63 9.35
N ALA A 261 -13.63 3.97 9.37
CA ALA A 261 -14.08 3.16 10.51
C ALA A 261 -13.10 2.02 10.78
N GLY A 262 -12.72 1.28 9.75
CA GLY A 262 -11.76 0.18 9.84
C GLY A 262 -10.40 0.61 10.37
N ALA A 263 -9.88 1.76 9.95
CA ALA A 263 -8.66 2.34 10.51
C ALA A 263 -8.79 2.61 12.03
N LEU A 264 -10.01 2.86 12.53
CA LEU A 264 -10.33 3.04 13.95
C LEU A 264 -10.74 1.73 14.65
N GLY A 265 -10.64 0.58 13.98
CA GLY A 265 -11.03 -0.72 14.55
C GLY A 265 -12.55 -0.86 14.76
N SER A 266 -13.35 -0.21 13.92
CA SER A 266 -14.81 -0.21 14.03
C SER A 266 -15.44 -0.59 12.69
N THR A 267 -16.61 -1.21 12.75
CA THR A 267 -17.47 -1.46 11.61
C THR A 267 -18.68 -0.52 11.57
N TRP A 268 -18.75 0.47 12.48
CA TRP A 268 -19.87 1.39 12.58
C TRP A 268 -19.77 2.54 11.55
N PRO A 269 -20.63 2.57 10.50
CA PRO A 269 -20.50 3.52 9.40
C PRO A 269 -20.58 5.00 9.80
N PRO A 270 -21.45 5.43 10.75
CA PRO A 270 -21.51 6.85 11.15
C PRO A 270 -20.18 7.36 11.74
N LEU A 271 -19.50 6.55 12.56
CA LEU A 271 -18.18 6.91 13.10
C LEU A 271 -17.17 7.09 11.96
N GLY A 272 -17.15 6.14 11.03
CA GLY A 272 -16.26 6.21 9.88
C GLY A 272 -16.55 7.40 8.97
N GLY A 273 -17.81 7.70 8.70
CA GLY A 273 -18.22 8.87 7.93
C GLY A 273 -17.79 10.19 8.58
N ALA A 274 -18.00 10.33 9.90
CA ALA A 274 -17.53 11.49 10.65
C ALA A 274 -16.01 11.62 10.61
N ALA A 275 -15.28 10.51 10.81
CA ALA A 275 -13.82 10.50 10.75
C ALA A 275 -13.30 10.85 9.34
N ALA A 276 -13.87 10.25 8.28
CA ALA A 276 -13.48 10.54 6.90
C ALA A 276 -13.65 12.02 6.55
N VAL A 277 -14.80 12.60 6.91
CA VAL A 277 -15.07 14.03 6.69
C VAL A 277 -14.11 14.90 7.50
N ALA A 278 -13.93 14.59 8.81
CA ALA A 278 -13.06 15.37 9.68
C ALA A 278 -11.60 15.34 9.19
N ILE A 279 -11.09 14.17 8.79
CA ILE A 279 -9.72 14.01 8.28
C ILE A 279 -9.56 14.75 6.95
N THR A 280 -10.48 14.56 6.00
CA THR A 280 -10.39 15.18 4.68
C THR A 280 -10.44 16.70 4.76
N LEU A 281 -11.41 17.26 5.50
CA LEU A 281 -11.53 18.70 5.71
C LEU A 281 -10.35 19.26 6.52
N GLY A 282 -9.88 18.51 7.54
CA GLY A 282 -8.72 18.88 8.34
C GLY A 282 -7.45 18.95 7.50
N VAL A 283 -7.16 17.93 6.70
CA VAL A 283 -6.01 17.91 5.77
C VAL A 283 -6.09 19.06 4.77
N GLY A 284 -7.26 19.34 4.23
CA GLY A 284 -7.47 20.47 3.31
C GLY A 284 -7.17 21.86 3.93
N ARG A 285 -7.25 21.96 5.26
CA ARG A 285 -6.93 23.20 6.01
C ARG A 285 -5.48 23.28 6.47
N LEU A 286 -4.67 22.22 6.35
CA LEU A 286 -3.26 22.25 6.76
C LEU A 286 -2.46 23.31 6.00
N ARG A 287 -1.62 24.02 6.72
CA ARG A 287 -0.65 24.96 6.16
C ARG A 287 0.71 24.70 6.82
N PRO A 288 1.78 24.40 6.06
CA PRO A 288 1.75 24.15 4.61
C PRO A 288 0.98 22.88 4.25
N VAL A 289 0.44 22.83 3.03
CA VAL A 289 -0.21 21.63 2.47
C VAL A 289 0.80 20.49 2.43
N VAL A 290 0.35 19.26 2.69
CA VAL A 290 1.16 18.03 2.56
C VAL A 290 0.74 17.30 1.29
N PRO A 291 1.42 17.54 0.15
CA PRO A 291 0.96 17.08 -1.16
C PRO A 291 0.78 15.56 -1.25
N LEU A 292 1.67 14.78 -0.62
CA LEU A 292 1.58 13.32 -0.62
C LEU A 292 0.30 12.84 0.11
N VAL A 293 -0.06 13.45 1.24
CA VAL A 293 -1.27 13.08 1.98
C VAL A 293 -2.52 13.38 1.17
N VAL A 294 -2.56 14.53 0.50
CA VAL A 294 -3.66 14.87 -0.40
C VAL A 294 -3.75 13.87 -1.56
N ALA A 295 -2.63 13.51 -2.16
CA ALA A 295 -2.57 12.54 -3.25
C ALA A 295 -3.01 11.13 -2.82
N LEU A 296 -2.69 10.72 -1.60
CA LEU A 296 -3.19 9.47 -1.01
C LEU A 296 -4.71 9.50 -0.84
N LEU A 297 -5.28 10.61 -0.36
CA LEU A 297 -6.75 10.77 -0.28
C LEU A 297 -7.40 10.72 -1.66
N VAL A 298 -6.78 11.35 -2.68
CA VAL A 298 -7.22 11.23 -4.09
C VAL A 298 -7.19 9.80 -4.56
N ALA A 299 -6.14 9.02 -4.23
CA ALA A 299 -6.07 7.60 -4.55
C ALA A 299 -7.20 6.81 -3.87
N GLY A 300 -7.52 7.08 -2.60
CA GLY A 300 -8.64 6.44 -1.90
C GLY A 300 -10.00 6.71 -2.57
N VAL A 301 -10.26 7.96 -2.97
CA VAL A 301 -11.47 8.33 -3.72
C VAL A 301 -11.49 7.63 -5.09
N ALA A 302 -10.36 7.65 -5.82
CA ALA A 302 -10.23 7.02 -7.13
C ALA A 302 -10.47 5.50 -7.06
N PHE A 303 -10.02 4.83 -5.99
CA PHE A 303 -10.28 3.41 -5.79
C PHE A 303 -11.77 3.10 -5.75
N PHE A 304 -12.51 3.75 -4.86
CA PHE A 304 -13.96 3.51 -4.75
C PHE A 304 -14.75 4.01 -5.96
N PHE A 305 -14.27 5.05 -6.63
CA PHE A 305 -14.87 5.51 -7.88
C PHE A 305 -14.74 4.45 -8.98
N ILE A 306 -13.52 3.94 -9.22
CA ILE A 306 -13.25 2.91 -10.24
C ILE A 306 -13.99 1.61 -9.91
N ALA A 307 -13.96 1.17 -8.65
CA ALA A 307 -14.70 -0.01 -8.21
C ALA A 307 -16.22 0.18 -8.34
N GLY A 308 -16.72 1.38 -8.02
CA GLY A 308 -18.14 1.71 -8.10
C GLY A 308 -18.68 1.68 -9.53
N LEU A 309 -17.90 2.09 -10.54
CA LEU A 309 -18.32 2.01 -11.94
C LEU A 309 -18.76 0.61 -12.38
N VAL A 310 -18.24 -0.43 -11.74
CA VAL A 310 -18.51 -1.83 -12.10
C VAL A 310 -19.38 -2.54 -11.05
N ARG A 311 -19.41 -2.05 -9.80
CA ARG A 311 -19.97 -2.79 -8.65
C ARG A 311 -21.07 -2.07 -7.89
N ALA A 312 -21.31 -0.76 -8.14
CA ALA A 312 -22.35 -0.03 -7.44
C ALA A 312 -23.77 -0.62 -7.63
N GLU A 313 -24.03 -1.23 -8.79
CA GLU A 313 -25.28 -1.93 -9.07
C GLU A 313 -25.50 -3.19 -8.19
N LEU A 314 -24.45 -3.74 -7.59
CA LEU A 314 -24.54 -4.86 -6.67
C LEU A 314 -24.92 -4.44 -5.24
N GLY A 315 -25.07 -3.13 -5.01
CA GLY A 315 -25.34 -2.54 -3.71
C GLY A 315 -24.11 -1.81 -3.14
N ALA A 316 -24.37 -0.69 -2.46
CA ALA A 316 -23.29 0.13 -1.88
C ALA A 316 -22.57 -0.57 -0.72
N GLU A 317 -23.22 -1.56 -0.07
CA GLU A 317 -22.64 -2.37 0.98
C GLU A 317 -21.43 -3.19 0.52
N GLN A 318 -21.31 -3.49 -0.78
CA GLN A 318 -20.12 -4.14 -1.35
C GLN A 318 -18.84 -3.31 -1.13
N ALA A 319 -18.97 -1.98 -0.99
CA ALA A 319 -17.86 -1.09 -0.69
C ALA A 319 -17.27 -1.29 0.72
N THR A 320 -17.99 -1.97 1.62
CA THR A 320 -17.51 -2.26 2.99
C THR A 320 -16.69 -3.54 3.10
N ALA A 321 -16.50 -4.28 2.00
CA ALA A 321 -15.77 -5.54 2.01
C ALA A 321 -14.35 -5.34 2.59
N PRO A 322 -13.87 -6.25 3.47
CA PRO A 322 -12.57 -6.14 4.13
C PRO A 322 -11.41 -5.86 3.16
N ARG A 323 -11.41 -6.53 2.00
CA ARG A 323 -10.40 -6.32 0.93
C ARG A 323 -10.36 -4.88 0.39
N TYR A 324 -11.46 -4.15 0.40
CA TYR A 324 -11.50 -2.75 -0.04
C TYR A 324 -11.10 -1.81 1.09
N VAL A 325 -11.49 -2.14 2.31
CA VAL A 325 -11.05 -1.44 3.51
C VAL A 325 -9.53 -1.49 3.63
N TYR A 326 -8.91 -2.65 3.41
CA TYR A 326 -7.46 -2.80 3.45
C TYR A 326 -6.72 -1.84 2.51
N ILE A 327 -7.25 -1.62 1.29
CA ILE A 327 -6.60 -0.76 0.29
C ILE A 327 -6.56 0.69 0.74
N VAL A 328 -7.61 1.18 1.43
CA VAL A 328 -7.78 2.61 1.72
C VAL A 328 -7.54 2.95 3.20
N ALA A 329 -7.61 1.99 4.13
CA ALA A 329 -7.30 2.23 5.54
C ALA A 329 -5.90 2.84 5.77
N PRO A 330 -4.81 2.40 5.09
CA PRO A 330 -3.49 3.04 5.22
C PRO A 330 -3.51 4.53 4.89
N VAL A 331 -4.36 4.96 3.96
CA VAL A 331 -4.54 6.38 3.60
C VAL A 331 -5.07 7.17 4.77
N PHE A 332 -6.11 6.67 5.45
CA PHE A 332 -6.68 7.32 6.63
C PHE A 332 -5.76 7.28 7.83
N LEU A 333 -4.97 6.22 8.01
CA LEU A 333 -3.95 6.14 9.07
C LEU A 333 -2.87 7.22 8.87
N VAL A 334 -2.35 7.37 7.65
CA VAL A 334 -1.37 8.42 7.33
C VAL A 334 -1.99 9.81 7.51
N ALA A 335 -3.15 10.06 6.92
CA ALA A 335 -3.80 11.36 6.93
C ALA A 335 -4.22 11.77 8.37
N GLY A 336 -4.78 10.84 9.13
CA GLY A 336 -5.17 11.06 10.53
C GLY A 336 -3.98 11.35 11.44
N ALA A 337 -2.91 10.56 11.34
CA ALA A 337 -1.70 10.77 12.13
C ALA A 337 -1.04 12.12 11.83
N VAL A 338 -0.94 12.50 10.55
CA VAL A 338 -0.39 13.80 10.15
C VAL A 338 -1.29 14.95 10.62
N LEU A 339 -2.61 14.81 10.52
CA LEU A 339 -3.55 15.83 11.01
C LEU A 339 -3.43 16.01 12.52
N LEU A 340 -3.48 14.93 13.30
CA LEU A 340 -3.39 14.98 14.76
C LEU A 340 -2.06 15.57 15.24
N ALA A 341 -0.96 15.29 14.56
CA ALA A 341 0.35 15.85 14.84
C ALA A 341 0.42 17.38 14.65
N ARG A 342 -0.49 17.98 13.91
CA ARG A 342 -0.57 19.44 13.63
C ARG A 342 -1.53 20.18 14.59
N LEU A 343 -2.27 19.45 15.43
CA LEU A 343 -3.10 20.04 16.48
C LEU A 343 -2.23 20.55 17.64
N PRO A 344 -2.74 21.44 18.52
CA PRO A 344 -2.07 21.77 19.77
C PRO A 344 -1.67 20.49 20.51
N ARG A 345 -0.42 20.42 20.98
CA ARG A 345 0.22 19.17 21.46
C ARG A 345 -0.65 18.37 22.43
N GLN A 346 -1.25 19.04 23.41
CA GLN A 346 -2.10 18.36 24.40
C GLN A 346 -3.33 17.73 23.76
N VAL A 347 -4.03 18.48 22.89
CA VAL A 347 -5.23 18.04 22.19
C VAL A 347 -4.90 16.88 21.25
N GLY A 348 -3.87 17.05 20.42
CA GLY A 348 -3.44 16.02 19.46
C GLY A 348 -3.04 14.72 20.16
N VAL A 349 -2.21 14.81 21.20
CA VAL A 349 -1.75 13.63 21.96
C VAL A 349 -2.91 12.94 22.67
N SER A 350 -3.83 13.69 23.32
CA SER A 350 -4.98 13.08 24.01
C SER A 350 -5.91 12.36 23.03
N ILE A 351 -6.29 13.01 21.92
CA ILE A 351 -7.14 12.39 20.89
C ILE A 351 -6.41 11.19 20.28
N GLY A 352 -5.12 11.35 19.94
CA GLY A 352 -4.34 10.30 19.32
C GLY A 352 -4.14 9.07 20.22
N ALA A 353 -3.93 9.26 21.53
CA ALA A 353 -3.82 8.16 22.48
C ALA A 353 -5.14 7.39 22.62
N ILE A 354 -6.26 8.08 22.73
CA ILE A 354 -7.59 7.46 22.76
C ILE A 354 -7.86 6.70 21.45
N ALA A 355 -7.63 7.36 20.29
CA ALA A 355 -7.83 6.74 18.99
C ALA A 355 -6.93 5.51 18.80
N LEU A 356 -5.68 5.55 19.25
CA LEU A 356 -4.75 4.42 19.16
C LEU A 356 -5.25 3.22 19.98
N VAL A 357 -5.66 3.44 21.23
CA VAL A 357 -6.18 2.36 22.08
C VAL A 357 -7.44 1.75 21.50
N VAL A 358 -8.41 2.59 21.09
CA VAL A 358 -9.66 2.14 20.47
C VAL A 358 -9.38 1.36 19.17
N ALA A 359 -8.50 1.90 18.31
CA ALA A 359 -8.16 1.28 17.05
C ALA A 359 -7.45 -0.07 17.25
N LEU A 360 -6.52 -0.19 18.19
CA LEU A 360 -5.82 -1.44 18.46
C LEU A 360 -6.76 -2.50 19.04
N VAL A 361 -7.53 -2.15 20.07
CA VAL A 361 -8.48 -3.09 20.70
C VAL A 361 -9.50 -3.58 19.68
N GLY A 362 -10.09 -2.66 18.90
CA GLY A 362 -11.09 -3.02 17.89
C GLY A 362 -10.50 -3.86 16.76
N ASN A 363 -9.35 -3.46 16.20
CA ASN A 363 -8.73 -4.21 15.11
C ASN A 363 -8.21 -5.58 15.55
N ILE A 364 -7.65 -5.73 16.74
CA ILE A 364 -7.27 -7.06 17.26
C ILE A 364 -8.50 -7.94 17.42
N GLY A 365 -9.61 -7.41 17.93
CA GLY A 365 -10.88 -8.14 18.02
C GLY A 365 -11.39 -8.60 16.65
N LEU A 366 -11.42 -7.68 15.67
CA LEU A 366 -11.80 -8.00 14.28
C LEU A 366 -10.87 -9.02 13.62
N LEU A 367 -9.58 -9.00 13.95
CA LEU A 367 -8.62 -9.95 13.38
C LEU A 367 -8.81 -11.36 13.94
N LEU A 368 -9.15 -11.49 15.23
CA LEU A 368 -9.51 -12.75 15.86
C LEU A 368 -10.84 -13.29 15.29
N GLU A 369 -11.86 -12.45 15.14
CA GLU A 369 -13.13 -12.82 14.52
C GLU A 369 -12.93 -13.27 13.06
N THR A 370 -12.08 -12.58 12.31
CA THR A 370 -11.73 -12.96 10.94
C THR A 370 -11.03 -14.31 10.90
N HIS A 371 -10.09 -14.56 11.82
CA HIS A 371 -9.44 -15.87 11.95
C HIS A 371 -10.46 -16.98 12.12
N ASP A 372 -11.37 -16.87 13.08
CA ASP A 372 -12.37 -17.90 13.37
C ASP A 372 -13.30 -18.14 12.17
N ARG A 373 -13.72 -17.07 11.50
CA ARG A 373 -14.54 -17.13 10.29
C ARG A 373 -13.82 -17.80 9.11
N LEU A 374 -12.55 -17.48 8.90
CA LEU A 374 -11.75 -18.08 7.81
C LEU A 374 -11.45 -19.55 8.12
N LEU A 375 -11.17 -19.89 9.39
CA LEU A 375 -10.93 -21.25 9.82
C LEU A 375 -12.16 -22.13 9.57
N SER A 376 -13.37 -21.65 9.88
CA SER A 376 -14.60 -22.39 9.58
C SER A 376 -14.79 -22.66 8.09
N LYS A 377 -14.41 -21.72 7.20
CA LYS A 377 -14.44 -21.93 5.74
C LYS A 377 -13.41 -22.97 5.29
N VAL A 378 -12.19 -22.90 5.81
CA VAL A 378 -11.12 -23.85 5.54
C VAL A 378 -11.52 -25.26 5.97
N GLU A 379 -12.12 -25.42 7.14
CA GLU A 379 -12.60 -26.71 7.64
C GLU A 379 -13.74 -27.26 6.79
N CYS A 380 -14.69 -26.40 6.37
CA CYS A 380 -15.74 -26.77 5.44
C CYS A 380 -15.16 -27.31 4.12
N GLU A 381 -14.20 -26.61 3.50
CA GLU A 381 -13.54 -27.10 2.27
C GLU A 381 -12.75 -28.39 2.47
N ARG A 382 -12.13 -28.58 3.63
CA ARG A 382 -11.42 -29.83 3.95
C ARG A 382 -12.36 -31.03 4.02
N SER A 383 -13.59 -30.81 4.47
CA SER A 383 -14.61 -31.87 4.57
C SER A 383 -15.19 -32.28 3.21
N MET A 384 -15.02 -31.45 2.17
CA MET A 384 -15.54 -31.75 0.84
C MET A 384 -14.65 -32.75 0.08
N THR A 385 -15.28 -33.54 -0.79
CA THR A 385 -14.54 -34.42 -1.71
C THR A 385 -13.75 -33.60 -2.72
N PRO A 386 -12.61 -34.14 -3.25
CA PRO A 386 -11.80 -33.44 -4.24
C PRO A 386 -12.58 -32.96 -5.48
N ILE A 387 -13.63 -33.65 -5.87
CA ILE A 387 -14.48 -33.35 -7.03
C ILE A 387 -15.33 -32.08 -6.75
N ALA A 388 -15.81 -31.89 -5.53
CA ALA A 388 -16.63 -30.74 -5.15
C ALA A 388 -15.78 -29.43 -4.98
N ARG A 389 -14.50 -29.55 -4.69
CA ARG A 389 -13.59 -28.39 -4.47
C ARG A 389 -13.39 -27.51 -5.70
N GLY A 390 -13.66 -28.00 -6.90
CA GLY A 390 -13.50 -27.27 -8.16
C GLY A 390 -14.80 -26.84 -8.82
N SER A 391 -15.95 -27.05 -8.21
CA SER A 391 -17.26 -26.71 -8.79
C SER A 391 -17.63 -25.25 -8.53
N ALA A 392 -18.25 -24.60 -9.52
CA ALA A 392 -18.79 -23.25 -9.43
C ALA A 392 -20.07 -23.20 -8.57
N GLY A 393 -20.02 -23.58 -7.35
CA GLY A 393 -21.16 -23.68 -6.43
C GLY A 393 -20.70 -24.20 -5.08
N ASN A 394 -19.44 -23.92 -4.74
CA ASN A 394 -18.88 -24.29 -3.45
C ASN A 394 -19.77 -23.76 -2.31
N PRO A 395 -20.42 -24.65 -1.50
CA PRO A 395 -21.30 -24.25 -0.39
C PRO A 395 -20.54 -23.61 0.79
N CYS A 396 -19.19 -23.63 0.76
CA CYS A 396 -18.31 -23.01 1.75
C CYS A 396 -17.95 -21.58 1.37
#